data_54815ff53d01d6ebb8011451e4275310
#
_entry.id   54815ff53d01d6ebb8011451e4275310
#
_cell.length_a   1.000
_cell.length_b   1.000
_cell.length_c   1.000
_cell.angle_alpha   90.00
_cell.angle_beta   90.00
_cell.angle_gamma   90.00
#
_symmetry.space_group_name_H-M   'P 1'
#
loop_
_entity.id
_entity.type
_entity.pdbx_description
1 polymer ?
#
loop_
_entity_poly.entity_id
_entity_poly.type
_entity_poly.pdbx_seq_one_letter_code
_entity_poly.pdbx_strand_id
1 'polypeptide(L)'
;MAMTPRERFQAVFRGELPDRVPVTLFIQDQGHFINQMYPDIDPWDYRAIQLKVIEISRQLGADVFVRLLFGTLDPFQWMFFGGLNVSEETETWEVHTDETSDGRTTIRRSEIRTPGGTLTQEFSIDEIRPGTFMYACTGKPVRTMADLDLVRRYEPGMPAWWPAAVRERVAPIRAALGDDGIVGCWSPHGPFNMASLLVDEQDLYCMFYTDPDFYRELMELSLARVAAYTRAIDAAGIDVHIVGGNAPGGFLGRRNYEQHILAYERRQIQLAQATGTPAIYHNCGQIMQLVESYKGLGVVAVEPFSPPPQLGDADLAKVKELVGGDYVVVGGVDQVLVIQRGTVEDVQRVTARTMEIGKPGGHFILQNADFLEYGTPPENVEAFVRTAVEHAGY
;
A
#
# COMPACT_ATOMS: atom_id res chain seq x y z
N MET A 1 33.26 4.44 1.33
CA MET A 1 32.75 4.46 2.72
C MET A 1 31.44 3.68 2.70
N ALA A 2 31.13 2.96 3.76
CA ALA A 2 29.83 2.28 3.85
C ALA A 2 28.72 3.35 3.95
N MET A 3 27.67 3.18 3.15
CA MET A 3 26.49 4.04 3.20
C MET A 3 25.64 3.69 4.42
N THR A 4 24.94 4.68 4.98
CA THR A 4 23.82 4.42 5.89
C THR A 4 22.67 3.77 5.11
N PRO A 5 21.74 3.04 5.78
CA PRO A 5 20.55 2.52 5.12
C PRO A 5 19.75 3.60 4.38
N ARG A 6 19.62 4.79 4.96
CA ARG A 6 18.96 5.93 4.33
C ARG A 6 19.64 6.38 3.03
N GLU A 7 20.97 6.56 3.08
CA GLU A 7 21.76 6.94 1.89
C GLU A 7 21.66 5.87 0.79
N ARG A 8 21.58 4.59 1.18
CA ARG A 8 21.44 3.45 0.27
C ARG A 8 20.11 3.49 -0.49
N PHE A 9 18.98 3.71 0.21
CA PHE A 9 17.69 3.89 -0.45
C PHE A 9 17.69 5.12 -1.37
N GLN A 10 18.22 6.24 -0.91
CA GLN A 10 18.28 7.46 -1.71
C GLN A 10 19.13 7.29 -2.97
N ALA A 11 20.26 6.59 -2.89
CA ALA A 11 21.10 6.28 -4.04
C ALA A 11 20.33 5.47 -5.09
N VAL A 12 19.68 4.38 -4.66
CA VAL A 12 18.88 3.53 -5.56
C VAL A 12 17.74 4.31 -6.21
N PHE A 13 17.03 5.17 -5.46
CA PHE A 13 15.95 6.00 -6.01
C PHE A 13 16.42 7.04 -7.02
N ARG A 14 17.70 7.46 -6.95
CA ARG A 14 18.33 8.31 -7.97
C ARG A 14 18.91 7.53 -9.15
N GLY A 15 18.76 6.20 -9.17
CA GLY A 15 19.36 5.33 -10.18
C GLY A 15 20.88 5.14 -10.01
N GLU A 16 21.43 5.50 -8.85
CA GLU A 16 22.83 5.30 -8.51
C GLU A 16 23.06 3.91 -7.91
N LEU A 17 24.25 3.37 -8.08
CA LEU A 17 24.64 2.10 -7.49
C LEU A 17 25.07 2.32 -6.03
N PRO A 18 24.35 1.75 -5.04
CA PRO A 18 24.76 1.86 -3.64
C PRO A 18 25.93 0.91 -3.32
N ASP A 19 26.46 0.95 -2.09
CA ASP A 19 27.51 0.06 -1.62
C ASP A 19 27.09 -1.43 -1.60
N ARG A 20 25.79 -1.70 -1.47
CA ARG A 20 25.15 -3.01 -1.60
C ARG A 20 23.67 -2.85 -1.96
N VAL A 21 23.04 -3.91 -2.42
CA VAL A 21 21.56 -3.93 -2.60
C VAL A 21 20.89 -3.62 -1.27
N PRO A 22 19.93 -2.69 -1.22
CA PRO A 22 19.09 -2.52 -0.04
C PRO A 22 18.29 -3.78 0.24
N VAL A 23 18.30 -4.24 1.49
CA VAL A 23 17.55 -5.41 1.96
C VAL A 23 16.57 -4.94 3.02
N THR A 24 15.29 -5.10 2.77
CA THR A 24 14.25 -4.63 3.68
C THR A 24 13.16 -5.66 3.92
N LEU A 25 12.41 -5.47 4.99
CA LEU A 25 11.24 -6.26 5.33
C LEU A 25 9.96 -5.47 5.03
N PHE A 26 9.02 -6.09 4.34
CA PHE A 26 7.67 -5.60 4.27
C PHE A 26 6.87 -6.14 5.46
N ILE A 27 6.81 -5.36 6.51
CA ILE A 27 5.98 -5.61 7.69
C ILE A 27 4.92 -4.51 7.69
N GLN A 28 3.67 -4.92 7.63
CA GLN A 28 2.55 -3.99 7.61
C GLN A 28 2.24 -3.48 9.02
N ASP A 29 1.74 -2.26 9.12
CA ASP A 29 1.39 -1.62 10.38
C ASP A 29 0.08 -2.12 11.02
N GLN A 30 -0.62 -3.04 10.38
CA GLN A 30 -1.75 -3.79 10.96
C GLN A 30 -1.30 -4.96 11.86
N GLY A 31 -0.01 -5.08 12.10
CA GLY A 31 0.55 -5.86 13.17
C GLY A 31 0.68 -7.36 12.99
N HIS A 32 0.21 -7.96 11.90
CA HIS A 32 0.20 -9.41 11.69
C HIS A 32 1.41 -10.15 12.30
N PHE A 33 2.60 -9.89 11.79
CA PHE A 33 3.84 -10.48 12.27
C PHE A 33 4.25 -9.91 13.64
N ILE A 34 4.08 -8.59 13.85
CA ILE A 34 4.45 -7.93 15.12
C ILE A 34 3.59 -8.43 16.27
N ASN A 35 2.27 -8.55 16.09
CA ASN A 35 1.38 -9.04 17.16
C ASN A 35 1.64 -10.51 17.51
N GLN A 36 2.11 -11.31 16.54
CA GLN A 36 2.58 -12.67 16.85
C GLN A 36 3.82 -12.64 17.77
N MET A 37 4.77 -11.75 17.50
CA MET A 37 6.01 -11.65 18.27
C MET A 37 5.81 -10.95 19.63
N TYR A 38 4.85 -10.04 19.70
CA TYR A 38 4.56 -9.18 20.84
C TYR A 38 3.05 -9.12 21.10
N PRO A 39 2.45 -10.21 21.62
CA PRO A 39 0.99 -10.32 21.76
C PRO A 39 0.38 -9.32 22.75
N ASP A 40 1.18 -8.70 23.60
CA ASP A 40 0.75 -7.68 24.54
C ASP A 40 0.60 -6.28 23.92
N ILE A 41 1.06 -6.08 22.69
CA ILE A 41 0.85 -4.82 21.96
C ILE A 41 -0.57 -4.79 21.42
N ASP A 42 -1.28 -3.71 21.74
CA ASP A 42 -2.58 -3.44 21.13
C ASP A 42 -2.45 -3.41 19.59
N PRO A 43 -3.18 -4.24 18.84
CA PRO A 43 -3.15 -4.24 17.37
C PRO A 43 -3.50 -2.90 16.73
N TRP A 44 -4.11 -2.00 17.49
CA TRP A 44 -4.47 -0.66 17.05
C TRP A 44 -3.45 0.41 17.47
N ASP A 45 -2.45 0.07 18.29
CA ASP A 45 -1.33 0.96 18.59
C ASP A 45 -0.26 0.91 17.49
N TYR A 46 -0.60 1.53 16.36
CA TYR A 46 0.29 1.58 15.20
C TYR A 46 1.65 2.21 15.50
N ARG A 47 1.73 3.10 16.49
CA ARG A 47 3.02 3.67 16.91
C ARG A 47 3.90 2.61 17.55
N ALA A 48 3.37 1.86 18.49
CA ALA A 48 4.11 0.77 19.15
C ALA A 48 4.54 -0.28 18.13
N ILE A 49 3.65 -0.65 17.19
CA ILE A 49 3.94 -1.59 16.10
C ILE A 49 5.10 -1.07 15.23
N GLN A 50 5.07 0.18 14.77
CA GLN A 50 6.12 0.73 13.92
C GLN A 50 7.47 0.85 14.64
N LEU A 51 7.49 1.13 15.93
CA LEU A 51 8.71 1.11 16.73
C LEU A 51 9.31 -0.31 16.81
N LYS A 52 8.46 -1.35 16.84
CA LYS A 52 8.92 -2.75 16.78
C LYS A 52 9.40 -3.15 15.39
N VAL A 53 8.80 -2.64 14.33
CA VAL A 53 9.32 -2.83 12.96
C VAL A 53 10.75 -2.29 12.85
N ILE A 54 11.01 -1.10 13.39
CA ILE A 54 12.37 -0.52 13.43
C ILE A 54 13.33 -1.40 14.23
N GLU A 55 12.92 -1.80 15.44
CA GLU A 55 13.73 -2.63 16.35
C GLU A 55 14.12 -3.96 15.70
N ILE A 56 13.15 -4.73 15.19
CA ILE A 56 13.37 -6.02 14.55
C ILE A 56 14.25 -5.88 13.30
N SER A 57 13.97 -4.92 12.45
CA SER A 57 14.75 -4.71 11.23
C SER A 57 16.23 -4.41 11.55
N ARG A 58 16.48 -3.59 12.57
CA ARG A 58 17.84 -3.31 13.07
C ARG A 58 18.53 -4.57 13.62
N GLN A 59 17.84 -5.33 14.47
CA GLN A 59 18.39 -6.55 15.06
C GLN A 59 18.80 -7.57 14.01
N LEU A 60 18.05 -7.65 12.92
CA LEU A 60 18.32 -8.54 11.79
C LEU A 60 19.37 -7.97 10.81
N GLY A 61 19.71 -6.69 10.89
CA GLY A 61 20.64 -6.02 9.96
C GLY A 61 20.01 -5.61 8.63
N ALA A 62 18.69 -5.53 8.57
CA ALA A 62 17.97 -5.02 7.40
C ALA A 62 18.02 -3.49 7.32
N ASP A 63 17.89 -2.96 6.10
CA ASP A 63 17.67 -1.54 5.85
C ASP A 63 16.20 -1.23 6.17
N VAL A 64 15.95 -0.36 7.15
CA VAL A 64 14.59 -0.18 7.66
C VAL A 64 13.73 0.60 6.66
N PHE A 65 12.60 0.04 6.26
CA PHE A 65 11.58 0.73 5.51
C PHE A 65 10.27 0.70 6.31
N VAL A 66 10.02 1.79 7.03
CA VAL A 66 8.76 1.95 7.76
C VAL A 66 7.67 2.38 6.79
N ARG A 67 6.52 1.68 6.83
CA ARG A 67 5.37 1.91 5.95
C ARG A 67 4.18 2.37 6.78
N LEU A 68 3.93 3.68 6.79
CA LEU A 68 2.85 4.26 7.56
C LEU A 68 1.51 4.21 6.81
N LEU A 69 0.47 3.91 7.56
CA LEU A 69 -0.90 3.83 7.08
C LEU A 69 -1.77 4.81 7.90
N PHE A 70 -2.15 5.94 7.33
CA PHE A 70 -2.88 6.99 8.08
C PHE A 70 -4.39 6.85 8.05
N GLY A 71 -4.92 5.96 7.24
CA GLY A 71 -6.33 5.58 7.29
C GLY A 71 -6.74 4.91 8.59
N THR A 72 -5.78 4.53 9.41
CA THR A 72 -5.95 3.82 10.67
C THR A 72 -5.96 4.72 11.91
N LEU A 73 -6.23 6.00 11.77
CA LEU A 73 -6.59 6.85 12.92
C LEU A 73 -7.92 6.37 13.54
N ASP A 74 -8.79 5.83 12.71
CA ASP A 74 -9.97 5.04 13.06
C ASP A 74 -9.98 3.82 12.14
N PRO A 75 -10.10 2.56 12.61
CA PRO A 75 -10.11 1.35 11.79
C PRO A 75 -11.21 1.32 10.71
N PHE A 76 -12.23 2.14 10.84
CA PHE A 76 -13.29 2.29 9.86
C PHE A 76 -13.13 3.51 8.95
N GLN A 77 -11.99 4.17 8.97
CA GLN A 77 -11.81 5.35 8.15
C GLN A 77 -11.82 5.05 6.66
N TRP A 78 -12.66 5.81 5.98
CA TRP A 78 -12.92 5.69 4.56
C TRP A 78 -11.68 5.81 3.67
N MET A 79 -10.65 6.50 4.12
CA MET A 79 -9.47 6.81 3.31
C MET A 79 -8.65 5.58 2.88
N PHE A 80 -8.77 4.50 3.66
CA PHE A 80 -8.10 3.23 3.37
C PHE A 80 -9.04 2.13 2.97
N PHE A 81 -10.19 2.08 3.64
CA PHE A 81 -11.21 1.10 3.36
C PHE A 81 -12.32 1.70 2.51
N GLY A 82 -12.19 2.97 2.23
CA GLY A 82 -12.70 3.72 1.12
C GLY A 82 -14.15 4.07 1.24
N GLY A 83 -15.03 3.96 1.43
CA GLY A 83 -16.42 4.39 1.43
C GLY A 83 -16.56 5.92 1.49
N LEU A 84 -17.65 6.33 2.07
CA LEU A 84 -17.97 7.73 2.32
C LEU A 84 -17.30 8.21 3.60
N ASN A 85 -17.08 9.52 3.69
CA ASN A 85 -16.61 10.12 4.92
C ASN A 85 -17.72 10.06 5.99
N VAL A 86 -17.53 9.19 6.99
CA VAL A 86 -18.42 9.03 8.13
C VAL A 86 -17.87 9.58 9.45
N SER A 87 -16.66 10.17 9.38
CA SER A 87 -15.98 10.77 10.54
C SER A 87 -16.30 12.26 10.75
N GLU A 88 -16.94 12.89 9.78
CA GLU A 88 -17.28 14.30 9.80
C GLU A 88 -18.76 14.49 9.48
N GLU A 89 -19.41 15.34 10.26
CA GLU A 89 -20.79 15.77 10.04
C GLU A 89 -20.87 17.25 9.71
N THR A 90 -21.81 17.60 8.84
CA THR A 90 -22.13 18.99 8.51
C THR A 90 -23.65 19.16 8.46
N GLU A 91 -24.14 20.39 8.34
CA GLU A 91 -25.57 20.68 8.15
C GLU A 91 -26.19 19.99 6.93
N THR A 92 -25.35 19.57 5.97
CA THR A 92 -25.78 18.92 4.72
C THR A 92 -25.28 17.49 4.56
N TRP A 93 -24.60 16.94 5.58
CA TRP A 93 -24.05 15.59 5.61
C TRP A 93 -24.21 15.04 7.01
N GLU A 94 -25.40 14.49 7.27
CA GLU A 94 -25.76 13.89 8.55
C GLU A 94 -25.46 12.39 8.52
N VAL A 95 -24.69 11.89 9.46
CA VAL A 95 -24.26 10.49 9.52
C VAL A 95 -24.96 9.76 10.66
N HIS A 96 -25.60 8.67 10.34
CA HIS A 96 -26.14 7.74 11.31
C HIS A 96 -25.49 6.38 11.13
N THR A 97 -24.86 5.85 12.17
CA THR A 97 -24.14 4.59 12.11
C THR A 97 -24.65 3.60 13.15
N ASP A 98 -25.02 2.41 12.68
CA ASP A 98 -25.34 1.25 13.49
C ASP A 98 -24.20 0.23 13.42
N GLU A 99 -23.88 -0.36 14.57
CA GLU A 99 -22.84 -1.38 14.67
C GLU A 99 -23.38 -2.64 15.33
N THR A 100 -23.08 -3.79 14.76
CA THR A 100 -23.38 -5.10 15.31
C THR A 100 -22.12 -5.95 15.32
N SER A 101 -21.92 -6.74 16.40
CA SER A 101 -20.78 -7.64 16.52
C SER A 101 -21.21 -8.97 17.14
N ASP A 102 -20.63 -10.06 16.63
CA ASP A 102 -20.73 -11.39 17.23
C ASP A 102 -19.47 -11.78 18.02
N GLY A 103 -18.56 -10.82 18.23
CA GLY A 103 -17.27 -11.00 18.90
C GLY A 103 -16.13 -11.40 17.96
N ARG A 104 -16.42 -11.77 16.72
CA ARG A 104 -15.43 -12.08 15.69
C ARG A 104 -15.59 -11.16 14.47
N THR A 105 -16.80 -10.98 14.02
CA THR A 105 -17.14 -10.09 12.91
C THR A 105 -17.88 -8.88 13.45
N THR A 106 -17.43 -7.70 13.10
CA THR A 106 -18.14 -6.43 13.36
C THR A 106 -18.63 -5.88 12.05
N ILE A 107 -19.93 -5.61 11.97
CA ILE A 107 -20.58 -4.98 10.81
C ILE A 107 -20.99 -3.58 11.22
N ARG A 108 -20.54 -2.61 10.43
CA ARG A 108 -20.91 -1.20 10.58
C ARG A 108 -21.69 -0.76 9.35
N ARG A 109 -22.93 -0.32 9.56
CA ARG A 109 -23.80 0.24 8.53
C ARG A 109 -23.98 1.73 8.79
N SER A 110 -23.67 2.56 7.79
CA SER A 110 -23.87 4.00 7.87
C SER A 110 -24.91 4.46 6.86
N GLU A 111 -25.84 5.25 7.34
CA GLU A 111 -26.82 6.00 6.55
C GLU A 111 -26.39 7.47 6.57
N ILE A 112 -26.23 8.06 5.39
CA ILE A 112 -25.83 9.45 5.22
C ILE A 112 -26.99 10.21 4.58
N ARG A 113 -27.52 11.19 5.30
CA ARG A 113 -28.60 12.05 4.83
C ARG A 113 -28.08 13.35 4.30
N THR A 114 -28.55 13.73 3.11
CA THR A 114 -28.21 14.99 2.46
C THR A 114 -29.49 15.69 2.00
N PRO A 115 -29.46 17.01 1.69
CA PRO A 115 -30.62 17.70 1.13
C PRO A 115 -31.14 17.11 -0.21
N GLY A 116 -30.27 16.38 -0.93
CA GLY A 116 -30.62 15.80 -2.22
C GLY A 116 -31.01 14.32 -2.19
N GLY A 117 -30.83 13.63 -1.06
CA GLY A 117 -31.11 12.20 -0.93
C GLY A 117 -30.30 11.52 0.14
N THR A 118 -30.44 10.21 0.24
CA THR A 118 -29.77 9.38 1.25
C THR A 118 -28.84 8.36 0.58
N LEU A 119 -27.62 8.25 1.12
CA LEU A 119 -26.63 7.24 0.74
C LEU A 119 -26.50 6.22 1.88
N THR A 120 -26.16 4.98 1.55
CA THR A 120 -25.88 3.95 2.55
C THR A 120 -24.61 3.21 2.21
N GLN A 121 -23.83 2.89 3.23
CA GLN A 121 -22.65 2.01 3.08
C GLN A 121 -22.61 0.99 4.21
N GLU A 122 -21.90 -0.11 3.95
CA GLU A 122 -21.69 -1.15 4.93
C GLU A 122 -20.26 -1.66 4.87
N PHE A 123 -19.66 -1.82 6.04
CA PHE A 123 -18.34 -2.43 6.21
C PHE A 123 -18.40 -3.60 7.16
N SER A 124 -17.63 -4.66 6.87
CA SER A 124 -17.29 -5.69 7.83
C SER A 124 -15.83 -5.60 8.25
N ILE A 125 -15.57 -5.90 9.51
CA ILE A 125 -14.25 -6.18 10.06
C ILE A 125 -14.31 -7.57 10.66
N ASP A 126 -13.51 -8.48 10.11
CA ASP A 126 -13.43 -9.86 10.56
C ASP A 126 -12.09 -10.10 11.26
N GLU A 127 -12.11 -10.47 12.53
CA GLU A 127 -10.92 -10.99 13.19
C GLU A 127 -10.68 -12.42 12.70
N ILE A 128 -9.82 -12.57 11.71
CA ILE A 128 -9.50 -13.87 11.10
C ILE A 128 -8.54 -14.70 11.95
N ARG A 129 -7.74 -14.04 12.77
CA ARG A 129 -6.83 -14.60 13.79
C ARG A 129 -6.64 -13.57 14.91
N PRO A 130 -6.18 -13.95 16.11
CA PRO A 130 -5.92 -13.00 17.18
C PRO A 130 -5.08 -11.79 16.73
N GLY A 131 -5.63 -10.59 16.81
CA GLY A 131 -4.99 -9.35 16.39
C GLY A 131 -4.84 -9.15 14.89
N THR A 132 -5.42 -10.02 14.05
CA THR A 132 -5.37 -9.94 12.59
C THR A 132 -6.75 -9.74 12.02
N PHE A 133 -6.98 -8.60 11.38
CA PHE A 133 -8.28 -8.17 10.90
C PHE A 133 -8.34 -8.10 9.38
N MET A 134 -9.46 -8.55 8.81
CA MET A 134 -9.81 -8.39 7.40
C MET A 134 -10.95 -7.38 7.28
N TYR A 135 -10.81 -6.45 6.35
CA TYR A 135 -11.79 -5.39 6.11
C TYR A 135 -12.43 -5.55 4.75
N ALA A 136 -13.74 -5.35 4.68
CA ALA A 136 -14.46 -5.37 3.42
C ALA A 136 -15.56 -4.30 3.39
N CYS A 137 -15.66 -3.57 2.28
CA CYS A 137 -16.83 -2.75 1.98
C CYS A 137 -17.90 -3.63 1.35
N THR A 138 -18.83 -4.11 2.16
CA THR A 138 -19.86 -5.08 1.78
C THR A 138 -21.11 -4.41 1.19
N GLY A 139 -21.34 -3.12 1.50
CA GLY A 139 -22.43 -2.33 0.93
C GLY A 139 -21.90 -1.06 0.26
N LYS A 140 -21.96 -1.00 -1.06
CA LYS A 140 -21.45 0.14 -1.84
C LYS A 140 -22.45 1.29 -1.89
N PRO A 141 -22.00 2.56 -1.67
CA PRO A 141 -22.91 3.69 -1.53
C PRO A 141 -23.38 4.32 -2.83
N VAL A 142 -22.71 4.09 -3.94
CA VAL A 142 -22.98 4.75 -5.22
C VAL A 142 -23.46 3.73 -6.25
N ARG A 143 -24.66 3.92 -6.79
CA ARG A 143 -25.25 3.05 -7.81
C ARG A 143 -25.64 3.81 -9.07
N THR A 144 -25.81 5.11 -8.95
CA THR A 144 -26.27 5.98 -10.04
C THR A 144 -25.45 7.27 -10.10
N MET A 145 -25.53 7.99 -11.22
CA MET A 145 -24.95 9.32 -11.34
C MET A 145 -25.53 10.30 -10.29
N ALA A 146 -26.79 10.13 -9.89
CA ALA A 146 -27.41 10.97 -8.86
C ALA A 146 -26.74 10.73 -7.49
N ASP A 147 -26.41 9.48 -7.13
CA ASP A 147 -25.66 9.18 -5.90
C ASP A 147 -24.26 9.80 -5.93
N LEU A 148 -23.58 9.70 -7.08
CA LEU A 148 -22.26 10.31 -7.28
C LEU A 148 -22.31 11.83 -7.11
N ASP A 149 -23.37 12.48 -7.60
CA ASP A 149 -23.60 13.91 -7.43
C ASP A 149 -23.86 14.32 -5.97
N LEU A 150 -24.51 13.44 -5.17
CA LEU A 150 -24.66 13.67 -3.74
C LEU A 150 -23.29 13.68 -3.05
N VAL A 151 -22.42 12.69 -3.35
CA VAL A 151 -21.06 12.64 -2.81
C VAL A 151 -20.29 13.88 -3.20
N ARG A 152 -20.27 14.22 -4.50
CA ARG A 152 -19.54 15.38 -5.02
C ARG A 152 -19.95 16.70 -4.37
N ARG A 153 -21.24 16.86 -4.10
CA ARG A 153 -21.83 18.11 -3.60
C ARG A 153 -21.77 18.26 -2.10
N TYR A 154 -21.91 17.19 -1.35
CA TYR A 154 -22.19 17.28 0.07
C TYR A 154 -21.14 16.58 0.95
N GLU A 155 -20.34 15.64 0.43
CA GLU A 155 -19.33 14.97 1.25
C GLU A 155 -18.33 15.98 1.81
N PRO A 156 -18.10 16.04 3.14
CA PRO A 156 -17.08 16.89 3.72
C PRO A 156 -15.69 16.46 3.25
N GLY A 157 -14.84 17.43 3.01
CA GLY A 157 -13.45 17.20 2.64
C GLY A 157 -12.60 16.69 3.81
N MET A 158 -11.30 16.75 3.63
CA MET A 158 -10.36 16.37 4.69
C MET A 158 -10.56 17.20 5.95
N PRO A 159 -10.70 16.57 7.15
CA PRO A 159 -10.86 17.27 8.41
C PRO A 159 -9.71 18.23 8.71
N ALA A 160 -10.01 19.39 9.31
CA ALA A 160 -8.98 20.40 9.63
C ALA A 160 -7.90 19.88 10.61
N TRP A 161 -8.25 18.95 11.49
CA TRP A 161 -7.32 18.33 12.45
C TRP A 161 -6.37 17.32 11.83
N TRP A 162 -6.72 16.73 10.70
CA TRP A 162 -6.02 15.58 10.11
C TRP A 162 -4.53 15.85 9.77
N PRO A 163 -4.13 16.98 9.17
CA PRO A 163 -2.72 17.25 8.89
C PRO A 163 -1.84 17.34 10.14
N ALA A 164 -2.40 17.78 11.28
CA ALA A 164 -1.67 17.77 12.55
C ALA A 164 -1.47 16.36 13.06
N ALA A 165 -2.52 15.54 13.06
CA ALA A 165 -2.47 14.15 13.48
C ALA A 165 -1.46 13.31 12.65
N VAL A 166 -1.38 13.55 11.34
CA VAL A 166 -0.37 12.92 10.47
C VAL A 166 1.05 13.28 10.91
N ARG A 167 1.33 14.58 11.12
CA ARG A 167 2.66 15.00 11.59
C ARG A 167 3.03 14.39 12.96
N GLU A 168 2.07 14.34 13.88
CA GLU A 168 2.25 13.74 15.21
C GLU A 168 2.58 12.25 15.14
N ARG A 169 2.11 11.54 14.11
CA ARG A 169 2.47 10.14 13.86
C ARG A 169 3.83 9.96 13.19
N VAL A 170 4.16 10.80 12.23
CA VAL A 170 5.44 10.72 11.50
C VAL A 170 6.63 11.08 12.39
N ALA A 171 6.52 12.15 13.19
CA ALA A 171 7.64 12.72 13.91
C ALA A 171 8.34 11.74 14.87
N PRO A 172 7.65 10.99 15.75
CA PRO A 172 8.31 10.04 16.66
C PRO A 172 8.94 8.85 15.92
N ILE A 173 8.35 8.39 14.83
CA ILE A 173 8.89 7.30 14.01
C ILE A 173 10.18 7.77 13.32
N ARG A 174 10.16 8.96 12.72
CA ARG A 174 11.35 9.54 12.10
C ARG A 174 12.47 9.76 13.12
N ALA A 175 12.15 10.25 14.32
CA ALA A 175 13.11 10.44 15.39
C ALA A 175 13.73 9.12 15.86
N ALA A 176 12.93 8.05 15.97
CA ALA A 176 13.39 6.73 16.35
C ALA A 176 14.22 6.07 15.24
N LEU A 177 13.86 6.30 13.96
CA LEU A 177 14.53 5.71 12.80
C LEU A 177 15.91 6.30 12.55
N GLY A 178 16.06 7.63 12.60
CA GLY A 178 17.32 8.31 12.23
C GLY A 178 17.73 7.99 10.79
N ASP A 179 19.01 7.59 10.62
CA ASP A 179 19.59 7.24 9.31
C ASP A 179 19.55 5.73 9.01
N ASP A 180 18.91 4.92 9.86
CA ASP A 180 18.81 3.47 9.67
C ASP A 180 17.79 3.06 8.60
N GLY A 181 17.14 4.02 7.94
CA GLY A 181 16.19 3.74 6.88
C GLY A 181 15.37 4.94 6.42
N ILE A 182 14.23 4.63 5.83
CA ILE A 182 13.27 5.60 5.30
C ILE A 182 11.88 5.42 5.87
N VAL A 183 11.13 6.52 5.92
CA VAL A 183 9.70 6.53 6.24
C VAL A 183 8.91 6.68 4.94
N GLY A 184 8.22 5.62 4.55
CA GLY A 184 7.21 5.67 3.51
C GLY A 184 5.82 5.82 4.10
N CYS A 185 4.92 6.35 3.30
CA CYS A 185 3.52 6.41 3.65
C CYS A 185 2.66 5.92 2.49
N TRP A 186 1.72 5.06 2.80
CA TRP A 186 0.62 4.81 1.91
C TRP A 186 -0.16 6.11 1.73
N SER A 187 0.00 6.72 0.58
CA SER A 187 -0.95 7.72 0.10
C SER A 187 -2.31 7.05 -0.09
N PRO A 188 -3.42 7.78 -0.11
CA PRO A 188 -4.68 7.14 -0.43
C PRO A 188 -4.54 6.23 -1.64
N HIS A 189 -5.27 5.12 -1.66
CA HIS A 189 -5.23 4.18 -2.78
C HIS A 189 -5.40 4.88 -4.13
N GLY A 190 -4.92 4.25 -5.20
CA GLY A 190 -5.09 4.74 -6.56
C GLY A 190 -6.55 5.04 -6.91
N PRO A 191 -6.83 5.97 -7.83
CA PRO A 191 -8.21 6.40 -8.12
C PRO A 191 -9.14 5.25 -8.49
N PHE A 192 -8.63 4.19 -9.15
CA PHE A 192 -9.41 3.00 -9.46
C PHE A 192 -9.81 2.21 -8.22
N ASN A 193 -8.90 2.03 -7.27
CA ASN A 193 -9.19 1.40 -5.98
C ASN A 193 -10.17 2.24 -5.15
N MET A 194 -10.01 3.56 -5.15
CA MET A 194 -10.96 4.45 -4.47
C MET A 194 -12.35 4.37 -5.10
N ALA A 195 -12.44 4.21 -6.41
CA ALA A 195 -13.70 3.99 -7.12
C ALA A 195 -14.36 2.67 -6.73
N SER A 196 -13.57 1.58 -6.57
CA SER A 196 -14.08 0.27 -6.16
C SER A 196 -14.70 0.25 -4.76
N LEU A 197 -14.43 1.25 -3.96
CA LEU A 197 -15.02 1.40 -2.62
C LEU A 197 -16.36 2.15 -2.66
N LEU A 198 -16.65 2.83 -3.75
CA LEU A 198 -17.92 3.55 -3.95
C LEU A 198 -18.94 2.75 -4.74
N VAL A 199 -18.52 1.96 -5.72
CA VAL A 199 -19.40 1.18 -6.60
C VAL A 199 -19.06 -0.31 -6.54
N ASP A 200 -19.98 -1.15 -7.00
CA ASP A 200 -19.74 -2.59 -7.11
C ASP A 200 -18.53 -2.87 -8.00
N GLU A 201 -17.67 -3.79 -7.59
CA GLU A 201 -16.42 -4.08 -8.29
C GLU A 201 -16.65 -4.71 -9.65
N GLN A 202 -17.65 -5.57 -9.80
CA GLN A 202 -17.98 -6.19 -11.09
C GLN A 202 -18.50 -5.14 -12.07
N ASP A 203 -19.33 -4.21 -11.58
CA ASP A 203 -19.81 -3.08 -12.37
C ASP A 203 -18.65 -2.17 -12.78
N LEU A 204 -17.72 -1.86 -11.88
CA LEU A 204 -16.56 -1.02 -12.16
C LEU A 204 -15.70 -1.58 -13.30
N TYR A 205 -15.44 -2.91 -13.29
CA TYR A 205 -14.66 -3.58 -14.33
C TYR A 205 -15.34 -3.58 -15.72
N CYS A 206 -16.64 -3.37 -15.77
CA CYS A 206 -17.40 -3.28 -17.01
C CYS A 206 -17.75 -1.83 -17.40
N MET A 207 -17.76 -0.92 -16.43
CA MET A 207 -18.34 0.43 -16.52
C MET A 207 -17.69 1.28 -17.63
N PHE A 208 -16.38 1.19 -17.83
CA PHE A 208 -15.72 1.94 -18.91
C PHE A 208 -16.18 1.53 -20.33
N TYR A 209 -16.91 0.41 -20.46
CA TYR A 209 -17.56 -0.01 -21.72
C TYR A 209 -19.06 0.23 -21.70
N THR A 210 -19.73 0.02 -20.56
CA THR A 210 -21.18 0.05 -20.44
C THR A 210 -21.72 1.45 -20.15
N ASP A 211 -20.98 2.25 -19.38
CA ASP A 211 -21.31 3.64 -19.04
C ASP A 211 -20.02 4.48 -18.88
N PRO A 212 -19.35 4.83 -19.99
CA PRO A 212 -18.07 5.54 -19.95
C PRO A 212 -18.15 6.94 -19.34
N ASP A 213 -19.32 7.58 -19.37
CA ASP A 213 -19.51 8.90 -18.76
C ASP A 213 -19.56 8.77 -17.24
N PHE A 214 -20.28 7.81 -16.71
CA PHE A 214 -20.28 7.54 -15.27
C PHE A 214 -18.89 7.12 -14.79
N TYR A 215 -18.21 6.24 -15.51
CA TYR A 215 -16.83 5.84 -15.19
C TYR A 215 -15.90 7.03 -15.09
N ARG A 216 -15.93 7.94 -16.08
CA ARG A 216 -15.08 9.13 -16.08
C ARG A 216 -15.35 10.03 -14.86
N GLU A 217 -16.62 10.33 -14.58
CA GLU A 217 -17.02 11.16 -13.45
C GLU A 217 -16.65 10.53 -12.09
N LEU A 218 -16.79 9.22 -11.96
CA LEU A 218 -16.38 8.46 -10.80
C LEU A 218 -14.86 8.51 -10.58
N MET A 219 -14.06 8.33 -11.62
CA MET A 219 -12.60 8.38 -11.56
C MET A 219 -12.09 9.79 -11.23
N GLU A 220 -12.70 10.83 -11.80
CA GLU A 220 -12.36 12.23 -11.49
C GLU A 220 -12.71 12.57 -10.03
N LEU A 221 -13.86 12.14 -9.53
CA LEU A 221 -14.24 12.30 -8.13
C LEU A 221 -13.26 11.56 -7.21
N SER A 222 -12.92 10.32 -7.52
CA SER A 222 -11.99 9.50 -6.74
C SER A 222 -10.62 10.17 -6.63
N LEU A 223 -10.09 10.71 -7.73
CA LEU A 223 -8.84 11.46 -7.73
C LEU A 223 -8.93 12.76 -6.91
N ALA A 224 -10.03 13.52 -7.05
CA ALA A 224 -10.23 14.76 -6.31
C ALA A 224 -10.29 14.53 -4.79
N ARG A 225 -10.93 13.45 -4.35
CA ARG A 225 -11.06 13.07 -2.93
C ARG A 225 -9.71 12.82 -2.28
N VAL A 226 -8.76 12.21 -2.97
CA VAL A 226 -7.44 11.85 -2.40
C VAL A 226 -6.43 13.00 -2.42
N ALA A 227 -6.64 14.03 -3.23
CA ALA A 227 -5.64 15.06 -3.48
C ALA A 227 -5.24 15.87 -2.23
N ALA A 228 -6.20 16.21 -1.35
CA ALA A 228 -5.93 16.97 -0.13
C ALA A 228 -5.10 16.13 0.86
N TYR A 229 -5.44 14.87 1.02
CA TYR A 229 -4.75 13.93 1.92
C TYR A 229 -3.32 13.66 1.44
N THR A 230 -3.13 13.44 0.15
CA THR A 230 -1.79 13.27 -0.45
C THR A 230 -0.88 14.46 -0.11
N ARG A 231 -1.37 15.71 -0.26
CA ARG A 231 -0.60 16.90 0.11
C ARG A 231 -0.30 17.00 1.59
N ALA A 232 -1.24 16.61 2.45
CA ALA A 232 -1.05 16.64 3.90
C ALA A 232 -0.02 15.59 4.37
N ILE A 233 0.00 14.42 3.75
CA ILE A 233 0.99 13.38 3.99
C ILE A 233 2.39 13.87 3.58
N ASP A 234 2.50 14.45 2.40
CA ASP A 234 3.75 15.02 1.93
C ASP A 234 4.31 16.09 2.88
N ALA A 235 3.45 17.01 3.34
CA ALA A 235 3.81 18.05 4.30
C ALA A 235 4.20 17.52 5.69
N ALA A 236 3.99 16.24 6.00
CA ALA A 236 4.41 15.63 7.25
C ALA A 236 5.87 15.19 7.27
N GLY A 237 6.57 15.29 6.14
CA GLY A 237 8.01 15.02 6.03
C GLY A 237 8.34 13.54 5.92
N ILE A 238 7.59 12.79 5.16
CA ILE A 238 7.93 11.42 4.75
C ILE A 238 9.08 11.41 3.72
N ASP A 239 9.69 10.26 3.51
CA ASP A 239 10.78 10.10 2.53
C ASP A 239 10.28 9.61 1.17
N VAL A 240 9.14 8.90 1.14
CA VAL A 240 8.57 8.33 -0.08
C VAL A 240 7.07 8.11 0.05
N HIS A 241 6.32 8.45 -1.00
CA HIS A 241 4.92 8.05 -1.13
C HIS A 241 4.83 6.61 -1.65
N ILE A 242 3.86 5.84 -1.15
CA ILE A 242 3.45 4.57 -1.73
C ILE A 242 2.07 4.79 -2.33
N VAL A 243 1.96 4.74 -3.66
CA VAL A 243 0.74 5.05 -4.42
C VAL A 243 0.31 3.81 -5.19
N GLY A 244 -0.96 3.64 -5.40
CA GLY A 244 -1.50 2.52 -6.16
C GLY A 244 -2.39 1.61 -5.32
N GLY A 245 -2.47 0.36 -5.65
CA GLY A 245 -3.32 -0.59 -4.96
C GLY A 245 -3.48 -1.90 -5.74
N ASN A 246 -4.71 -2.28 -6.05
CA ASN A 246 -5.06 -3.52 -6.71
C ASN A 246 -5.71 -3.27 -8.08
N ALA A 247 -4.90 -3.09 -9.11
CA ALA A 247 -5.36 -3.05 -10.51
C ALA A 247 -4.65 -4.16 -11.31
N PRO A 248 -4.86 -5.46 -10.93
CA PRO A 248 -4.06 -6.55 -11.48
C PRO A 248 -4.38 -6.79 -12.95
N GLY A 249 -3.32 -7.01 -13.72
CA GLY A 249 -3.43 -7.28 -15.15
C GLY A 249 -4.25 -8.53 -15.49
N GLY A 250 -4.31 -9.51 -14.55
CA GLY A 250 -5.09 -10.71 -14.73
C GLY A 250 -6.59 -10.48 -14.91
N PHE A 251 -7.14 -9.43 -14.28
CA PHE A 251 -8.56 -9.06 -14.43
C PHE A 251 -8.78 -8.01 -15.53
N LEU A 252 -7.90 -7.04 -15.62
CA LEU A 252 -8.06 -5.89 -16.52
C LEU A 252 -7.50 -6.12 -17.92
N GLY A 253 -6.36 -6.82 -18.00
CA GLY A 253 -5.54 -6.86 -19.20
C GLY A 253 -4.81 -5.54 -19.46
N ARG A 254 -3.66 -5.62 -20.13
CA ARG A 254 -2.80 -4.45 -20.44
C ARG A 254 -3.56 -3.33 -21.13
N ARG A 255 -4.35 -3.67 -22.15
CA ARG A 255 -5.08 -2.67 -22.96
C ARG A 255 -6.02 -1.83 -22.08
N ASN A 256 -6.82 -2.46 -21.23
CA ASN A 256 -7.78 -1.75 -20.39
C ASN A 256 -7.08 -0.90 -19.33
N TYR A 257 -6.02 -1.44 -18.72
CA TYR A 257 -5.19 -0.68 -17.80
C TYR A 257 -4.64 0.59 -18.43
N GLU A 258 -4.00 0.49 -19.60
CA GLU A 258 -3.43 1.63 -20.33
C GLU A 258 -4.47 2.66 -20.77
N GLN A 259 -5.65 2.19 -21.23
CA GLN A 259 -6.69 3.08 -21.75
C GLN A 259 -7.53 3.76 -20.67
N HIS A 260 -7.77 3.08 -19.54
CA HIS A 260 -8.78 3.52 -18.59
C HIS A 260 -8.24 3.85 -17.19
N ILE A 261 -7.07 3.35 -16.80
CA ILE A 261 -6.54 3.50 -15.43
C ILE A 261 -5.24 4.30 -15.39
N LEU A 262 -4.26 3.96 -16.21
CA LEU A 262 -2.90 4.50 -16.18
C LEU A 262 -2.84 6.04 -16.08
N ALA A 263 -3.71 6.74 -16.80
CA ALA A 263 -3.72 8.20 -16.81
C ALA A 263 -4.12 8.80 -15.44
N TYR A 264 -5.04 8.17 -14.74
CA TYR A 264 -5.47 8.58 -13.40
C TYR A 264 -4.43 8.29 -12.35
N GLU A 265 -3.81 7.10 -12.39
CA GLU A 265 -2.70 6.72 -11.51
C GLU A 265 -1.52 7.69 -11.68
N ARG A 266 -1.16 8.01 -12.90
CA ARG A 266 -0.12 9.00 -13.21
C ARG A 266 -0.42 10.37 -12.62
N ARG A 267 -1.66 10.84 -12.69
CA ARG A 267 -2.08 12.13 -12.12
C ARG A 267 -1.95 12.14 -10.60
N GLN A 268 -2.32 11.06 -9.92
CA GLN A 268 -2.12 10.94 -8.48
C GLN A 268 -0.63 10.92 -8.12
N ILE A 269 0.19 10.17 -8.86
CA ILE A 269 1.64 10.13 -8.67
C ILE A 269 2.25 11.54 -8.84
N GLN A 270 1.82 12.29 -9.85
CA GLN A 270 2.26 13.68 -10.03
C GLN A 270 1.87 14.58 -8.86
N LEU A 271 0.68 14.40 -8.28
CA LEU A 271 0.26 15.10 -7.06
C LEU A 271 1.14 14.71 -5.85
N ALA A 272 1.46 13.44 -5.69
CA ALA A 272 2.33 12.96 -4.62
C ALA A 272 3.76 13.50 -4.74
N GLN A 273 4.25 13.67 -5.96
CA GLN A 273 5.62 14.14 -6.24
C GLN A 273 5.74 15.66 -6.42
N ALA A 274 4.65 16.42 -6.20
CA ALA A 274 4.61 17.85 -6.50
C ALA A 274 5.63 18.70 -5.72
N THR A 275 6.08 18.24 -4.55
CA THR A 275 7.10 18.93 -3.74
C THR A 275 8.49 18.30 -3.85
N GLY A 276 8.64 17.26 -4.67
CA GLY A 276 9.90 16.56 -4.89
C GLY A 276 10.06 15.28 -4.06
N THR A 277 9.10 14.93 -3.21
CA THR A 277 9.11 13.63 -2.53
C THR A 277 8.86 12.51 -3.55
N PRO A 278 9.72 11.49 -3.66
CA PRO A 278 9.55 10.43 -4.64
C PRO A 278 8.33 9.57 -4.34
N ALA A 279 7.83 8.84 -5.36
CA ALA A 279 6.75 7.88 -5.22
C ALA A 279 7.16 6.49 -5.69
N ILE A 280 6.73 5.48 -4.95
CA ILE A 280 6.74 4.06 -5.32
C ILE A 280 5.33 3.70 -5.77
N TYR A 281 5.19 2.96 -6.84
CA TYR A 281 3.91 2.41 -7.27
C TYR A 281 3.74 0.98 -6.77
N HIS A 282 2.67 0.77 -6.00
CA HIS A 282 2.30 -0.56 -5.53
C HIS A 282 1.15 -1.11 -6.39
N ASN A 283 1.34 -2.29 -6.96
CA ASN A 283 0.28 -3.01 -7.66
C ASN A 283 0.51 -4.51 -7.54
N CYS A 284 -0.15 -5.15 -6.58
CA CYS A 284 0.02 -6.59 -6.31
C CYS A 284 -0.82 -7.48 -7.26
N GLY A 285 -0.53 -8.77 -7.25
CA GLY A 285 -1.18 -9.78 -8.08
C GLY A 285 -0.47 -10.06 -9.40
N GLN A 286 -1.23 -10.40 -10.45
CA GLN A 286 -0.68 -10.71 -11.77
C GLN A 286 -0.33 -9.45 -12.55
N ILE A 287 0.95 -9.14 -12.67
CA ILE A 287 1.45 -7.87 -13.19
C ILE A 287 2.33 -7.99 -14.43
N MET A 288 2.75 -9.19 -14.84
CA MET A 288 3.73 -9.35 -15.93
C MET A 288 3.34 -8.63 -17.22
N GLN A 289 2.06 -8.62 -17.55
CA GLN A 289 1.57 -7.91 -18.73
C GLN A 289 1.56 -6.37 -18.59
N LEU A 290 1.70 -5.83 -17.36
CA LEU A 290 1.67 -4.41 -17.06
C LEU A 290 3.06 -3.80 -16.84
N VAL A 291 4.10 -4.63 -16.68
CA VAL A 291 5.47 -4.20 -16.32
C VAL A 291 5.99 -3.06 -17.20
N GLU A 292 5.80 -3.15 -18.52
CA GLU A 292 6.20 -2.08 -19.43
C GLU A 292 5.33 -0.82 -19.34
N SER A 293 4.04 -0.97 -19.01
CA SER A 293 3.11 0.16 -18.85
C SER A 293 3.50 1.05 -17.67
N TYR A 294 4.12 0.48 -16.63
CA TYR A 294 4.58 1.23 -15.46
C TYR A 294 5.69 2.25 -15.75
N LYS A 295 6.45 2.08 -16.83
CA LYS A 295 7.43 3.08 -17.30
C LYS A 295 6.81 4.46 -17.51
N GLY A 296 5.54 4.50 -17.90
CA GLY A 296 4.78 5.72 -18.09
C GLY A 296 4.28 6.39 -16.83
N LEU A 297 4.47 5.82 -15.64
CA LEU A 297 3.97 6.39 -14.36
C LEU A 297 4.85 7.52 -13.83
N GLY A 298 6.18 7.47 -14.07
CA GLY A 298 7.12 8.45 -13.55
C GLY A 298 7.49 8.23 -12.08
N VAL A 299 7.38 7.00 -11.59
CA VAL A 299 7.75 6.60 -10.22
C VAL A 299 9.22 6.22 -10.13
N VAL A 300 9.80 6.31 -8.94
CA VAL A 300 11.19 5.86 -8.71
C VAL A 300 11.30 4.36 -8.58
N ALA A 301 10.24 3.70 -8.11
CA ALA A 301 10.23 2.25 -7.91
C ALA A 301 8.81 1.67 -8.12
N VAL A 302 8.75 0.37 -8.37
CA VAL A 302 7.51 -0.42 -8.44
C VAL A 302 7.63 -1.63 -7.52
N GLU A 303 6.52 -1.95 -6.85
CA GLU A 303 6.35 -3.10 -5.95
C GLU A 303 4.91 -3.66 -6.00
N PRO A 304 4.66 -4.86 -5.48
CA PRO A 304 5.62 -5.93 -5.30
C PRO A 304 5.79 -6.72 -6.61
N PHE A 305 6.92 -7.38 -6.75
CA PHE A 305 7.11 -8.36 -7.82
C PHE A 305 6.97 -9.77 -7.24
N SER A 306 5.72 -10.15 -7.00
CA SER A 306 5.38 -11.45 -6.40
C SER A 306 5.53 -12.59 -7.40
N PRO A 307 6.32 -13.64 -7.08
CA PRO A 307 6.51 -14.77 -7.99
C PRO A 307 5.27 -15.69 -8.03
N PRO A 308 5.13 -16.51 -9.10
CA PRO A 308 4.11 -17.55 -9.14
C PRO A 308 4.40 -18.65 -8.10
N PRO A 309 3.41 -19.50 -7.77
CA PRO A 309 2.10 -19.59 -8.42
C PRO A 309 0.98 -18.85 -7.68
N GLN A 310 1.19 -18.42 -6.43
CA GLN A 310 0.07 -18.08 -5.56
C GLN A 310 -0.23 -16.60 -5.51
N LEU A 311 0.79 -15.75 -5.38
CA LEU A 311 0.63 -14.33 -5.11
C LEU A 311 0.73 -13.45 -6.35
N GLY A 312 1.33 -13.95 -7.41
CA GLY A 312 1.56 -13.20 -8.63
C GLY A 312 2.04 -14.07 -9.79
N ASP A 313 2.61 -13.41 -10.78
CA ASP A 313 3.15 -14.05 -12.00
C ASP A 313 4.54 -13.51 -12.37
N ALA A 314 5.20 -12.78 -11.48
CA ALA A 314 6.46 -12.11 -11.78
C ALA A 314 7.62 -13.08 -11.99
N ASP A 315 8.16 -13.09 -13.21
CA ASP A 315 9.47 -13.62 -13.52
C ASP A 315 10.51 -12.51 -13.37
N LEU A 316 11.25 -12.52 -12.27
CA LEU A 316 12.19 -11.45 -11.92
C LEU A 316 13.27 -11.23 -13.00
N ALA A 317 13.76 -12.29 -13.62
CA ALA A 317 14.77 -12.17 -14.67
C ALA A 317 14.21 -11.40 -15.88
N LYS A 318 13.00 -11.77 -16.29
CA LYS A 318 12.29 -11.11 -17.39
C LYS A 318 11.87 -9.69 -17.01
N VAL A 319 11.47 -9.45 -15.77
CA VAL A 319 11.17 -8.10 -15.27
C VAL A 319 12.40 -7.20 -15.39
N LYS A 320 13.56 -7.66 -14.92
CA LYS A 320 14.83 -6.91 -14.99
C LYS A 320 15.23 -6.61 -16.45
N GLU A 321 15.01 -7.54 -17.36
CA GLU A 321 15.24 -7.34 -18.79
C GLU A 321 14.29 -6.28 -19.37
N LEU A 322 12.98 -6.39 -19.10
CA LEU A 322 11.95 -5.49 -19.61
C LEU A 322 12.07 -4.07 -19.08
N VAL A 323 12.38 -3.92 -17.78
CA VAL A 323 12.46 -2.62 -17.11
C VAL A 323 13.75 -1.88 -17.47
N GLY A 324 14.87 -2.59 -17.60
CA GLY A 324 16.18 -1.98 -17.83
C GLY A 324 16.63 -1.15 -16.63
N GLY A 325 16.38 0.13 -16.64
CA GLY A 325 16.67 1.07 -15.55
C GLY A 325 15.61 2.15 -15.44
N ASP A 326 14.44 1.93 -16.04
CA ASP A 326 13.36 2.93 -16.04
C ASP A 326 12.79 3.19 -14.65
N TYR A 327 12.83 2.18 -13.77
CA TYR A 327 12.46 2.27 -12.35
C TYR A 327 13.13 1.15 -11.54
N VAL A 328 13.15 1.29 -10.23
CA VAL A 328 13.67 0.28 -9.31
C VAL A 328 12.65 -0.83 -9.13
N VAL A 329 13.10 -2.08 -9.24
CA VAL A 329 12.31 -3.29 -8.97
C VAL A 329 12.41 -3.61 -7.50
N VAL A 330 11.27 -3.68 -6.79
CA VAL A 330 11.21 -3.97 -5.34
C VAL A 330 10.45 -5.26 -5.10
N GLY A 331 11.08 -6.22 -4.44
CA GLY A 331 10.43 -7.46 -4.05
C GLY A 331 11.25 -8.70 -4.34
N GLY A 332 10.58 -9.78 -4.38
CA GLY A 332 10.89 -10.98 -5.07
C GLY A 332 10.83 -12.29 -4.30
N VAL A 333 10.83 -12.33 -2.95
CA VAL A 333 10.72 -13.61 -2.23
C VAL A 333 9.30 -13.81 -1.72
N ASP A 334 8.67 -14.92 -2.13
CA ASP A 334 7.31 -15.29 -1.71
C ASP A 334 7.22 -15.44 -0.19
N GLN A 335 6.45 -14.56 0.45
CA GLN A 335 6.31 -14.53 1.90
C GLN A 335 5.45 -15.69 2.43
N VAL A 336 4.59 -16.29 1.61
CA VAL A 336 3.71 -17.38 2.04
C VAL A 336 4.35 -18.75 1.79
N LEU A 337 4.70 -19.05 0.54
CA LEU A 337 5.20 -20.38 0.18
C LEU A 337 6.65 -20.61 0.62
N VAL A 338 7.45 -19.53 0.64
CA VAL A 338 8.87 -19.64 0.99
C VAL A 338 9.11 -19.23 2.44
N ILE A 339 8.76 -17.98 2.83
CA ILE A 339 9.13 -17.50 4.17
C ILE A 339 8.24 -18.09 5.26
N GLN A 340 6.93 -18.19 5.05
CA GLN A 340 6.03 -18.72 6.07
C GLN A 340 6.03 -20.26 6.13
N ARG A 341 6.02 -20.93 4.98
CA ARG A 341 5.79 -22.39 4.90
C ARG A 341 7.01 -23.21 4.51
N GLY A 342 8.07 -22.57 4.01
CA GLY A 342 9.33 -23.22 3.64
C GLY A 342 10.19 -23.57 4.86
N THR A 343 11.21 -24.40 4.66
CA THR A 343 12.28 -24.61 5.63
C THR A 343 13.28 -23.47 5.58
N VAL A 344 14.13 -23.35 6.60
CA VAL A 344 15.25 -22.38 6.62
C VAL A 344 16.11 -22.53 5.37
N GLU A 345 16.40 -23.75 4.95
CA GLU A 345 17.19 -24.06 3.75
C GLU A 345 16.49 -23.60 2.47
N ASP A 346 15.16 -23.74 2.39
CA ASP A 346 14.38 -23.22 1.27
C ASP A 346 14.45 -21.70 1.19
N VAL A 347 14.27 -21.03 2.34
CA VAL A 347 14.38 -19.56 2.43
C VAL A 347 15.76 -19.09 1.99
N GLN A 348 16.83 -19.71 2.49
CA GLN A 348 18.22 -19.38 2.11
C GLN A 348 18.44 -19.55 0.62
N ARG A 349 18.07 -20.69 0.07
CA ARG A 349 18.26 -21.02 -1.35
C ARG A 349 17.51 -20.05 -2.27
N VAL A 350 16.23 -19.77 -1.95
CA VAL A 350 15.40 -18.88 -2.78
C VAL A 350 15.87 -17.45 -2.67
N THR A 351 16.23 -16.99 -1.46
CA THR A 351 16.73 -15.64 -1.23
C THR A 351 18.05 -15.38 -1.97
N ALA A 352 19.02 -16.28 -1.86
CA ALA A 352 20.28 -16.20 -2.59
C ALA A 352 20.03 -16.13 -4.11
N ARG A 353 19.16 -17.01 -4.62
CA ARG A 353 18.82 -17.01 -6.05
C ARG A 353 18.12 -15.72 -6.51
N THR A 354 17.20 -15.19 -5.71
CA THR A 354 16.53 -13.93 -6.02
C THR A 354 17.53 -12.77 -6.06
N MET A 355 18.48 -12.72 -5.13
CA MET A 355 19.54 -11.74 -5.11
C MET A 355 20.47 -11.85 -6.34
N GLU A 356 20.87 -13.04 -6.73
CA GLU A 356 21.66 -13.28 -7.95
C GLU A 356 20.99 -12.73 -9.21
N ILE A 357 19.66 -12.88 -9.32
CA ILE A 357 18.90 -12.39 -10.47
C ILE A 357 18.68 -10.87 -10.39
N GLY A 358 18.33 -10.34 -9.22
CA GLY A 358 17.92 -8.95 -9.07
C GLY A 358 19.08 -7.97 -9.05
N LYS A 359 20.21 -8.34 -8.44
CA LYS A 359 21.36 -7.48 -8.20
C LYS A 359 22.06 -6.91 -9.46
N PRO A 360 22.27 -7.69 -10.53
CA PRO A 360 23.01 -7.18 -11.70
C PRO A 360 22.40 -5.90 -12.27
N GLY A 361 23.26 -4.90 -12.52
CA GLY A 361 22.86 -3.60 -13.06
C GLY A 361 22.21 -2.65 -12.05
N GLY A 362 22.13 -2.98 -10.76
CA GLY A 362 21.44 -2.15 -9.76
C GLY A 362 19.94 -2.09 -9.98
N HIS A 363 19.31 -0.95 -9.66
CA HIS A 363 17.85 -0.74 -9.77
C HIS A 363 17.02 -1.87 -9.14
N PHE A 364 17.47 -2.32 -7.96
CA PHE A 364 16.85 -3.42 -7.24
C PHE A 364 16.88 -3.21 -5.72
N ILE A 365 15.77 -3.50 -5.07
CA ILE A 365 15.63 -3.59 -3.61
C ILE A 365 15.06 -4.97 -3.32
N LEU A 366 15.76 -5.77 -2.50
CA LEU A 366 15.23 -7.05 -2.07
C LEU A 366 14.32 -6.88 -0.86
N GLN A 367 13.11 -7.43 -0.98
CA GLN A 367 12.18 -7.59 0.14
C GLN A 367 11.35 -8.87 -0.04
N ASN A 368 10.62 -9.28 1.00
CA ASN A 368 9.53 -10.22 0.85
C ASN A 368 8.46 -9.62 -0.10
N ALA A 369 7.87 -10.47 -0.93
CA ALA A 369 7.01 -10.01 -2.03
C ALA A 369 5.80 -9.19 -1.55
N ASP A 370 5.21 -9.57 -0.41
CA ASP A 370 4.17 -8.80 0.25
C ASP A 370 4.35 -8.91 1.77
N PHE A 371 3.50 -8.27 2.60
CA PHE A 371 3.67 -8.22 4.04
C PHE A 371 3.78 -9.61 4.68
N LEU A 372 4.55 -9.69 5.79
CA LEU A 372 4.71 -10.91 6.56
C LEU A 372 3.41 -11.25 7.28
N GLU A 373 2.91 -12.46 7.02
CA GLU A 373 1.68 -12.98 7.59
C GLU A 373 1.84 -13.42 9.05
N TYR A 374 0.72 -13.46 9.78
CA TYR A 374 0.66 -14.15 11.06
C TYR A 374 0.97 -15.65 10.86
N GLY A 375 1.77 -16.23 11.75
CA GLY A 375 2.25 -17.61 11.64
C GLY A 375 3.55 -17.75 10.85
N THR A 376 4.17 -16.65 10.44
CA THR A 376 5.51 -16.68 9.83
C THR A 376 6.56 -17.00 10.89
N PRO A 377 7.38 -18.08 10.73
CA PRO A 377 8.42 -18.42 11.68
C PRO A 377 9.51 -17.35 11.77
N PRO A 378 9.83 -16.83 12.96
CA PRO A 378 10.89 -15.82 13.11
C PRO A 378 12.24 -16.25 12.58
N GLU A 379 12.59 -17.54 12.72
CA GLU A 379 13.82 -18.13 12.20
C GLU A 379 13.90 -18.06 10.67
N ASN A 380 12.79 -18.14 9.96
CA ASN A 380 12.73 -17.98 8.53
C ASN A 380 12.93 -16.53 8.10
N VAL A 381 12.39 -15.57 8.88
CA VAL A 381 12.62 -14.13 8.64
C VAL A 381 14.09 -13.79 8.88
N GLU A 382 14.71 -14.33 9.94
CA GLU A 382 16.14 -14.18 10.19
C GLU A 382 16.98 -14.77 9.06
N ALA A 383 16.66 -15.98 8.59
CA ALA A 383 17.34 -16.64 7.49
C ALA A 383 17.24 -15.82 6.19
N PHE A 384 16.05 -15.25 5.91
CA PHE A 384 15.83 -14.37 4.76
C PHE A 384 16.76 -13.16 4.81
N VAL A 385 16.73 -12.39 5.89
CA VAL A 385 17.53 -11.16 6.00
C VAL A 385 19.02 -11.46 5.99
N ARG A 386 19.48 -12.47 6.77
CA ARG A 386 20.90 -12.84 6.85
C ARG A 386 21.44 -13.23 5.47
N THR A 387 20.77 -14.15 4.78
CA THR A 387 21.17 -14.58 3.45
C THR A 387 21.15 -13.43 2.45
N ALA A 388 20.12 -12.59 2.51
CA ALA A 388 20.02 -11.43 1.65
C ALA A 388 21.21 -10.46 1.82
N VAL A 389 21.58 -10.15 3.08
CA VAL A 389 22.71 -9.26 3.38
C VAL A 389 24.04 -9.87 2.97
N GLU A 390 24.24 -11.18 3.19
CA GLU A 390 25.45 -11.91 2.76
C GLU A 390 25.68 -11.84 1.24
N HIS A 391 24.60 -11.86 0.46
CA HIS A 391 24.63 -11.81 -1.01
C HIS A 391 24.45 -10.41 -1.61
N ALA A 392 24.26 -9.37 -0.79
CA ALA A 392 23.88 -8.03 -1.26
C ALA A 392 25.03 -7.25 -1.92
N GLY A 393 26.31 -7.57 -1.65
CA GLY A 393 27.47 -6.90 -2.26
C GLY A 393 27.51 -7.06 -3.78
N TYR A 394 27.91 -6.01 -4.50
CA TYR A 394 28.06 -6.03 -5.97
C TYR A 394 29.36 -6.69 -6.39
#